data_d31732a8ee3c14fc5c14e5ff00d527f7
#
_entry.id   d31732a8ee3c14fc5c14e5ff00d527f7
#
_cell.length_a   1.000
_cell.length_b   1.000
_cell.length_c   1.000
_cell.angle_alpha   90.00
_cell.angle_beta   90.00
_cell.angle_gamma   90.00
#
_symmetry.space_group_name_H-M   'P 1'
#
loop_
_entity.id
_entity.type
_entity.pdbx_description
1 polymer ?
#
loop_
_entity_poly.entity_id
_entity_poly.type
_entity_poly.pdbx_seq_one_letter_code
_entity_poly.pdbx_strand_id
1 'polypeptide(L)'
;RIRPNTKAYYTNYIENHIIPGIGNISLDKLTTIQIQRFYNNLQKTGRVQRKNFPELKDKSLSPRVVRGVHTLLHNCLEQAVAERLLLANPAQGCKLPQLEKREMKILPQEKIGMYLAEAEKRGLLAAFYLELTTGLRRGELLALQWTDLDVENRTLAVTKQVNRINGELVVSPPKTRNSVRTLALPQQAVDLLVAEHKKHPRNPYLFPSPKTGTMYDPDAFRRTHDKILKAIGAEHIR
;
A
#
# COMPACT_ATOMS: atom_id res chain seq x y z
N ARG A 1 -2.73 -6.70 19.64
CA ARG A 1 -3.51 -7.21 18.48
C ARG A 1 -2.91 -6.64 17.19
N ILE A 2 -2.53 -7.52 16.26
CA ILE A 2 -1.91 -7.14 14.97
C ILE A 2 -3.02 -6.75 13.98
N ARG A 3 -2.80 -5.70 13.17
CA ARG A 3 -3.74 -5.28 12.12
C ARG A 3 -3.77 -6.30 10.97
N PRO A 4 -4.92 -6.46 10.26
CA PRO A 4 -5.06 -7.44 9.17
C PRO A 4 -3.97 -7.35 8.09
N ASN A 5 -3.62 -6.14 7.64
CA ASN A 5 -2.53 -5.93 6.68
C ASN A 5 -1.18 -6.42 7.21
N THR A 6 -0.84 -6.10 8.45
CA THR A 6 0.42 -6.53 9.08
C THR A 6 0.44 -8.06 9.21
N LYS A 7 -0.69 -8.66 9.62
CA LYS A 7 -0.82 -10.13 9.69
C LYS A 7 -0.57 -10.75 8.31
N ALA A 8 -1.20 -10.25 7.25
CA ALA A 8 -1.02 -10.77 5.90
C ALA A 8 0.45 -10.67 5.43
N TYR A 9 1.15 -9.56 5.72
CA TYR A 9 2.59 -9.43 5.42
C TYR A 9 3.44 -10.42 6.21
N TYR A 10 3.17 -10.59 7.50
CA TYR A 10 3.91 -11.53 8.34
C TYR A 10 3.69 -12.97 7.89
N THR A 11 2.43 -13.35 7.62
CA THR A 11 2.11 -14.66 7.05
C THR A 11 2.89 -14.90 5.75
N ASN A 12 2.91 -13.92 4.85
CA ASN A 12 3.67 -14.02 3.60
C ASN A 12 5.18 -14.20 3.84
N TYR A 13 5.78 -13.45 4.79
CA TYR A 13 7.19 -13.60 5.12
C TYR A 13 7.52 -14.96 5.74
N ILE A 14 6.63 -15.48 6.58
CA ILE A 14 6.80 -16.78 7.23
C ILE A 14 6.71 -17.90 6.21
N GLU A 15 5.60 -17.97 5.47
CA GLU A 15 5.28 -19.09 4.57
C GLU A 15 6.16 -19.12 3.31
N ASN A 16 6.48 -17.96 2.76
CA ASN A 16 7.20 -17.91 1.49
C ASN A 16 8.72 -17.75 1.64
N HIS A 17 9.22 -17.37 2.82
CA HIS A 17 10.63 -17.10 2.99
C HIS A 17 11.25 -17.80 4.21
N ILE A 18 10.69 -17.60 5.42
CA ILE A 18 11.32 -18.10 6.64
C ILE A 18 11.24 -19.63 6.71
N ILE A 19 10.05 -20.20 6.56
CA ILE A 19 9.87 -21.67 6.62
C ILE A 19 10.70 -22.37 5.54
N PRO A 20 10.63 -21.98 4.26
CA PRO A 20 11.44 -22.64 3.22
C PRO A 20 12.94 -22.46 3.38
N GLY A 21 13.40 -21.34 3.97
CA GLY A 21 14.81 -21.00 4.07
C GLY A 21 15.53 -21.54 5.29
N ILE A 22 14.89 -21.53 6.44
CA ILE A 22 15.51 -21.90 7.73
C ILE A 22 14.57 -22.67 8.66
N GLY A 23 13.33 -22.95 8.27
CA GLY A 23 12.34 -23.60 9.13
C GLY A 23 12.68 -25.02 9.56
N ASN A 24 13.58 -25.70 8.86
CA ASN A 24 14.06 -27.04 9.21
C ASN A 24 15.19 -27.04 10.25
N ILE A 25 15.70 -25.85 10.64
CA ILE A 25 16.78 -25.73 11.62
C ILE A 25 16.15 -25.63 13.00
N SER A 26 16.54 -26.51 13.88
CA SER A 26 16.13 -26.49 15.29
C SER A 26 16.58 -25.18 15.95
N LEU A 27 15.74 -24.60 16.82
CA LEU A 27 15.95 -23.25 17.39
C LEU A 27 17.29 -23.15 18.15
N ASP A 28 17.67 -24.18 18.89
CA ASP A 28 18.92 -24.30 19.63
C ASP A 28 20.17 -24.39 18.73
N LYS A 29 19.98 -24.76 17.45
CA LYS A 29 21.08 -24.91 16.46
C LYS A 29 21.12 -23.73 15.47
N LEU A 30 20.21 -22.79 15.55
CA LEU A 30 20.15 -21.66 14.65
C LEU A 30 21.25 -20.65 14.98
N THR A 31 22.16 -20.43 14.04
CA THR A 31 23.33 -19.56 14.22
C THR A 31 23.24 -18.27 13.38
N THR A 32 23.94 -17.23 13.79
CA THR A 32 24.06 -15.96 13.04
C THR A 32 24.54 -16.17 11.60
N ILE A 33 25.47 -17.10 11.40
CA ILE A 33 26.01 -17.41 10.06
C ILE A 33 24.92 -17.99 9.16
N GLN A 34 24.07 -18.88 9.68
CA GLN A 34 22.96 -19.45 8.91
C GLN A 34 21.92 -18.39 8.55
N ILE A 35 21.57 -17.51 9.50
CA ILE A 35 20.65 -16.38 9.25
C ILE A 35 21.23 -15.41 8.23
N GLN A 36 22.54 -15.09 8.33
CA GLN A 36 23.19 -14.22 7.34
C GLN A 36 23.19 -14.83 5.93
N ARG A 37 23.47 -16.13 5.82
CA ARG A 37 23.38 -16.86 4.53
C ARG A 37 21.96 -16.84 3.98
N PHE A 38 20.97 -17.02 4.84
CA PHE A 38 19.55 -16.91 4.47
C PHE A 38 19.23 -15.53 3.89
N TYR A 39 19.63 -14.44 4.54
CA TYR A 39 19.40 -13.08 3.99
C TYR A 39 20.11 -12.85 2.67
N ASN A 40 21.34 -13.34 2.53
CA ASN A 40 22.08 -13.24 1.27
C ASN A 40 21.38 -14.00 0.14
N ASN A 41 20.81 -15.18 0.44
CA ASN A 41 20.05 -15.96 -0.53
C ASN A 41 18.74 -15.25 -0.91
N LEU A 42 18.04 -14.64 0.04
CA LEU A 42 16.84 -13.84 -0.25
C LEU A 42 17.14 -12.69 -1.22
N GLN A 43 18.28 -12.03 -1.05
CA GLN A 43 18.69 -10.94 -1.95
C GLN A 43 18.94 -11.45 -3.38
N LYS A 44 19.43 -12.68 -3.56
CA LYS A 44 19.78 -13.23 -4.87
C LYS A 44 18.61 -13.93 -5.55
N THR A 45 17.87 -14.75 -4.82
CA THR A 45 16.90 -15.72 -5.38
C THR A 45 15.60 -15.82 -4.58
N GLY A 46 15.35 -14.89 -3.65
CA GLY A 46 14.23 -14.98 -2.72
C GLY A 46 12.85 -14.70 -3.31
N ARG A 47 12.77 -14.24 -4.56
CA ARG A 47 11.47 -13.90 -5.17
C ARG A 47 10.73 -15.17 -5.59
N VAL A 48 9.51 -15.34 -5.05
CA VAL A 48 8.68 -16.51 -5.30
C VAL A 48 8.00 -16.40 -6.66
N GLN A 49 8.19 -17.44 -7.50
CA GLN A 49 7.47 -17.56 -8.77
C GLN A 49 5.98 -17.84 -8.50
N ARG A 50 5.10 -17.01 -9.05
CA ARG A 50 3.65 -17.24 -8.98
C ARG A 50 3.20 -18.15 -10.12
N LYS A 51 2.34 -19.12 -9.81
CA LYS A 51 1.63 -19.91 -10.83
C LYS A 51 0.88 -18.97 -11.78
N ASN A 52 0.85 -19.25 -13.06
CA ASN A 52 0.18 -18.47 -14.11
C ASN A 52 0.79 -17.09 -14.42
N PHE A 53 2.01 -16.81 -13.99
CA PHE A 53 2.76 -15.63 -14.41
C PHE A 53 4.01 -16.04 -15.20
N PRO A 54 4.47 -15.19 -16.15
CA PRO A 54 5.72 -15.44 -16.87
C PRO A 54 6.88 -15.67 -15.92
N GLU A 55 7.87 -16.45 -16.37
CA GLU A 55 9.05 -16.70 -15.55
C GLU A 55 9.75 -15.40 -15.16
N LEU A 56 10.14 -15.33 -13.88
CA LEU A 56 10.81 -14.14 -13.34
C LEU A 56 12.22 -14.05 -13.90
N LYS A 57 12.50 -12.98 -14.65
CA LYS A 57 13.85 -12.64 -15.11
C LYS A 57 14.77 -12.28 -13.96
N ASP A 58 14.24 -11.55 -12.97
CA ASP A 58 14.92 -11.18 -11.73
C ASP A 58 14.28 -11.90 -10.55
N LYS A 59 15.06 -12.77 -9.91
CA LYS A 59 14.66 -13.57 -8.75
C LYS A 59 15.06 -12.91 -7.42
N SER A 60 15.65 -11.71 -7.46
CA SER A 60 16.09 -10.99 -6.27
C SER A 60 14.93 -10.40 -5.47
N LEU A 61 15.06 -10.34 -4.16
CA LEU A 61 14.18 -9.55 -3.29
C LEU A 61 14.76 -8.17 -3.04
N SER A 62 13.89 -7.18 -3.01
CA SER A 62 14.30 -5.81 -2.69
C SER A 62 14.87 -5.73 -1.26
N PRO A 63 15.84 -4.83 -1.01
CA PRO A 63 16.38 -4.57 0.33
C PRO A 63 15.30 -4.35 1.39
N ARG A 64 14.20 -3.68 1.03
CA ARG A 64 13.08 -3.40 1.94
C ARG A 64 12.37 -4.67 2.40
N VAL A 65 12.18 -5.64 1.51
CA VAL A 65 11.54 -6.93 1.86
C VAL A 65 12.45 -7.76 2.76
N VAL A 66 13.75 -7.87 2.42
CA VAL A 66 14.73 -8.58 3.26
C VAL A 66 14.79 -8.00 4.67
N ARG A 67 14.79 -6.66 4.80
CA ARG A 67 14.72 -6.00 6.11
C ARG A 67 13.41 -6.25 6.84
N GLY A 68 12.29 -6.36 6.13
CA GLY A 68 10.99 -6.74 6.71
C GLY A 68 11.00 -8.16 7.27
N VAL A 69 11.58 -9.11 6.54
CA VAL A 69 11.78 -10.50 7.00
C VAL A 69 12.68 -10.53 8.23
N HIS A 70 13.81 -9.77 8.21
CA HIS A 70 14.68 -9.65 9.37
C HIS A 70 13.96 -9.10 10.59
N THR A 71 13.21 -8.00 10.45
CA THR A 71 12.48 -7.39 11.58
C THR A 71 11.53 -8.38 12.23
N LEU A 72 10.80 -9.15 11.43
CA LEU A 72 9.89 -10.18 11.96
C LEU A 72 10.66 -11.29 12.67
N LEU A 73 11.69 -11.85 12.03
CA LEU A 73 12.50 -12.94 12.58
C LEU A 73 13.23 -12.50 13.85
N HIS A 74 13.85 -11.31 13.82
CA HIS A 74 14.55 -10.74 14.98
C HIS A 74 13.60 -10.59 16.18
N ASN A 75 12.41 -10.00 15.98
CA ASN A 75 11.46 -9.85 17.08
C ASN A 75 10.95 -11.19 17.61
N CYS A 76 10.76 -12.19 16.77
CA CYS A 76 10.40 -13.54 17.18
C CYS A 76 11.49 -14.17 18.04
N LEU A 77 12.76 -14.04 17.64
CA LEU A 77 13.91 -14.58 18.37
C LEU A 77 14.18 -13.79 19.66
N GLU A 78 13.93 -12.49 19.71
CA GLU A 78 13.95 -11.71 20.96
C GLU A 78 12.91 -12.23 21.96
N GLN A 79 11.71 -12.57 21.48
CA GLN A 79 10.70 -13.18 22.33
C GLN A 79 11.16 -14.53 22.88
N ALA A 80 11.82 -15.36 22.04
CA ALA A 80 12.40 -16.63 22.48
C ALA A 80 13.49 -16.47 23.55
N VAL A 81 14.30 -15.39 23.47
CA VAL A 81 15.25 -15.04 24.53
C VAL A 81 14.53 -14.62 25.81
N ALA A 82 13.50 -13.77 25.70
CA ALA A 82 12.70 -13.36 26.86
C ALA A 82 12.01 -14.54 27.57
N GLU A 83 11.58 -15.53 26.81
CA GLU A 83 11.00 -16.79 27.30
C GLU A 83 12.06 -17.83 27.73
N ARG A 84 13.35 -17.48 27.68
CA ARG A 84 14.49 -18.34 28.06
C ARG A 84 14.63 -19.63 27.21
N LEU A 85 14.08 -19.60 25.97
CA LEU A 85 14.29 -20.67 24.99
C LEU A 85 15.64 -20.54 24.28
N LEU A 86 16.20 -19.33 24.28
CA LEU A 86 17.53 -18.99 23.73
C LEU A 86 18.30 -18.16 24.78
N LEU A 87 19.63 -18.31 24.76
CA LEU A 87 20.53 -17.48 25.58
C LEU A 87 20.75 -16.09 24.96
N ALA A 88 20.78 -16.02 23.64
CA ALA A 88 20.98 -14.78 22.89
C ALA A 88 20.27 -14.87 21.52
N ASN A 89 19.93 -13.71 20.96
CA ASN A 89 19.27 -13.65 19.66
C ASN A 89 20.30 -13.86 18.52
N PRO A 90 20.24 -14.97 17.78
CA PRO A 90 21.18 -15.23 16.70
C PRO A 90 20.98 -14.31 15.45
N ALA A 91 19.88 -13.56 15.36
CA ALA A 91 19.70 -12.54 14.31
C ALA A 91 20.40 -11.22 14.64
N GLN A 92 20.83 -11.02 15.89
CA GLN A 92 21.58 -9.83 16.29
C GLN A 92 22.95 -9.82 15.61
N GLY A 93 23.36 -8.66 15.10
CA GLY A 93 24.63 -8.52 14.39
C GLY A 93 24.63 -8.95 12.91
N CYS A 94 23.52 -9.46 12.37
CA CYS A 94 23.41 -9.70 10.93
C CYS A 94 23.52 -8.41 10.12
N LYS A 95 24.29 -8.46 9.04
CA LYS A 95 24.42 -7.34 8.09
C LYS A 95 23.23 -7.32 7.13
N LEU A 96 22.52 -6.19 7.11
CA LEU A 96 21.35 -6.01 6.25
C LEU A 96 21.69 -5.18 5.02
N PRO A 97 21.01 -5.41 3.87
CA PRO A 97 21.20 -4.61 2.68
C PRO A 97 20.83 -3.14 2.94
N GLN A 98 21.59 -2.23 2.34
CA GLN A 98 21.31 -0.80 2.44
C GLN A 98 20.04 -0.43 1.69
N LEU A 99 19.28 0.53 2.24
CA LEU A 99 18.16 1.12 1.54
C LEU A 99 18.65 2.33 0.75
N GLU A 100 18.45 2.30 -0.55
CA GLU A 100 18.67 3.48 -1.36
C GLU A 100 17.64 4.56 -0.99
N LYS A 101 18.11 5.75 -0.68
CA LYS A 101 17.26 6.93 -0.58
C LYS A 101 16.87 7.33 -2.00
N ARG A 102 15.60 7.18 -2.34
CA ARG A 102 15.06 7.69 -3.61
C ARG A 102 14.30 8.98 -3.31
N GLU A 103 14.65 10.03 -4.02
CA GLU A 103 13.88 11.26 -4.02
C GLU A 103 12.47 10.98 -4.55
N MET A 104 11.47 11.56 -3.89
CA MET A 104 10.10 11.46 -4.36
C MET A 104 9.91 12.39 -5.55
N LYS A 105 9.59 11.80 -6.69
CA LYS A 105 9.19 12.56 -7.88
C LYS A 105 7.79 13.10 -7.69
N ILE A 106 7.59 14.35 -8.05
CA ILE A 106 6.30 15.04 -8.03
C ILE A 106 5.85 15.32 -9.48
N LEU A 107 4.55 15.47 -9.68
CA LEU A 107 4.02 15.90 -10.97
C LEU A 107 4.42 17.37 -11.21
N PRO A 108 5.11 17.68 -12.32
CA PRO A 108 5.44 19.06 -12.65
C PRO A 108 4.18 19.91 -12.83
N GLN A 109 4.24 21.15 -12.39
CA GLN A 109 3.08 22.06 -12.40
C GLN A 109 2.48 22.23 -13.80
N GLU A 110 3.32 22.32 -14.83
CA GLU A 110 2.91 22.42 -16.22
C GLU A 110 2.17 21.19 -16.75
N LYS A 111 2.29 20.03 -16.11
CA LYS A 111 1.60 18.79 -16.48
C LYS A 111 0.28 18.56 -15.73
N ILE A 112 -0.03 19.37 -14.70
CA ILE A 112 -1.26 19.19 -13.89
C ILE A 112 -2.51 19.33 -14.76
N GLY A 113 -2.56 20.37 -15.64
CA GLY A 113 -3.68 20.56 -16.54
C GLY A 113 -3.90 19.38 -17.49
N MET A 114 -2.82 18.86 -18.08
CA MET A 114 -2.87 17.68 -18.96
C MET A 114 -3.32 16.43 -18.20
N TYR A 115 -2.86 16.27 -16.95
CA TYR A 115 -3.22 15.16 -16.08
C TYR A 115 -4.72 15.15 -15.77
N LEU A 116 -5.29 16.31 -15.40
CA LEU A 116 -6.71 16.46 -15.11
C LEU A 116 -7.58 16.28 -16.37
N ALA A 117 -7.17 16.81 -17.51
CA ALA A 117 -7.86 16.60 -18.79
C ALA A 117 -7.88 15.11 -19.19
N GLU A 118 -6.79 14.39 -18.97
CA GLU A 118 -6.75 12.95 -19.24
C GLU A 118 -7.56 12.13 -18.22
N ALA A 119 -7.63 12.59 -16.95
CA ALA A 119 -8.52 12.03 -15.94
C ALA A 119 -9.99 12.24 -16.28
N GLU A 120 -10.36 13.40 -16.84
CA GLU A 120 -11.71 13.72 -17.30
C GLU A 120 -12.16 12.78 -18.42
N LYS A 121 -11.33 12.54 -19.43
CA LYS A 121 -11.62 11.57 -20.51
C LYS A 121 -11.92 10.16 -19.98
N ARG A 122 -11.41 9.84 -18.81
CA ARG A 122 -11.62 8.54 -18.13
C ARG A 122 -12.76 8.55 -17.11
N GLY A 123 -13.48 9.68 -16.98
CA GLY A 123 -14.56 9.85 -16.02
C GLY A 123 -14.10 9.90 -14.55
N LEU A 124 -12.85 10.30 -14.29
CA LEU A 124 -12.26 10.31 -12.95
C LEU A 124 -11.73 11.69 -12.53
N LEU A 125 -12.17 12.76 -13.22
CA LEU A 125 -11.73 14.12 -12.90
C LEU A 125 -11.95 14.47 -11.43
N ALA A 126 -13.15 14.27 -10.92
CA ALA A 126 -13.49 14.61 -9.53
C ALA A 126 -12.60 13.87 -8.50
N ALA A 127 -12.29 12.59 -8.74
CA ALA A 127 -11.45 11.80 -7.87
C ALA A 127 -10.01 12.32 -7.83
N PHE A 128 -9.39 12.52 -8.99
CA PHE A 128 -8.00 12.98 -9.06
C PHE A 128 -7.86 14.45 -8.68
N TYR A 129 -8.86 15.30 -8.99
CA TYR A 129 -8.88 16.68 -8.52
C TYR A 129 -8.93 16.75 -7.00
N LEU A 130 -9.80 15.95 -6.37
CA LEU A 130 -9.89 15.89 -4.91
C LEU A 130 -8.57 15.37 -4.29
N GLU A 131 -7.96 14.34 -4.88
CA GLU A 131 -6.68 13.80 -4.40
C GLU A 131 -5.56 14.85 -4.45
N LEU A 132 -5.44 15.59 -5.56
CA LEU A 132 -4.44 16.64 -5.74
C LEU A 132 -4.62 17.82 -4.79
N THR A 133 -5.87 18.23 -4.55
CA THR A 133 -6.15 19.43 -3.73
C THR A 133 -6.13 19.14 -2.23
N THR A 134 -6.38 17.90 -1.81
CA THR A 134 -6.50 17.54 -0.39
C THR A 134 -5.36 16.69 0.14
N GLY A 135 -4.56 16.09 -0.73
CA GLY A 135 -3.52 15.14 -0.33
C GLY A 135 -4.06 13.87 0.35
N LEU A 136 -5.29 13.47 0.06
CA LEU A 136 -5.88 12.24 0.55
C LEU A 136 -5.03 11.03 0.15
N ARG A 137 -4.87 10.09 1.07
CA ARG A 137 -4.29 8.80 0.69
C ARG A 137 -5.28 8.05 -0.19
N ARG A 138 -4.79 7.35 -1.21
CA ARG A 138 -5.63 6.55 -2.12
C ARG A 138 -6.69 5.72 -1.41
N GLY A 139 -6.33 5.02 -0.34
CA GLY A 139 -7.30 4.21 0.41
C GLY A 139 -8.34 5.02 1.19
N GLU A 140 -8.01 6.24 1.61
CA GLU A 140 -8.96 7.19 2.20
C GLU A 140 -9.92 7.68 1.12
N LEU A 141 -9.40 8.16 -0.02
CA LEU A 141 -10.19 8.63 -1.16
C LEU A 141 -11.24 7.62 -1.61
N LEU A 142 -10.83 6.36 -1.81
CA LEU A 142 -11.71 5.32 -2.36
C LEU A 142 -12.71 4.74 -1.35
N ALA A 143 -12.53 5.04 -0.07
CA ALA A 143 -13.48 4.66 0.99
C ALA A 143 -14.56 5.73 1.25
N LEU A 144 -14.46 6.91 0.62
CA LEU A 144 -15.40 8.01 0.82
C LEU A 144 -16.81 7.67 0.35
N GLN A 145 -17.78 8.11 1.13
CA GLN A 145 -19.21 8.01 0.85
C GLN A 145 -19.84 9.41 0.84
N TRP A 146 -21.00 9.55 0.24
CA TRP A 146 -21.72 10.83 0.20
C TRP A 146 -22.06 11.35 1.59
N THR A 147 -22.24 10.48 2.57
CA THR A 147 -22.45 10.84 3.98
C THR A 147 -21.21 11.45 4.66
N ASP A 148 -20.02 11.34 4.04
CA ASP A 148 -18.80 11.95 4.55
C ASP A 148 -18.61 13.42 4.07
N LEU A 149 -19.41 13.86 3.07
CA LEU A 149 -19.36 15.20 2.48
C LEU A 149 -20.48 16.10 3.02
N ASP A 150 -20.09 17.23 3.58
CA ASP A 150 -20.98 18.32 3.90
C ASP A 150 -20.84 19.41 2.84
N VAL A 151 -21.83 19.49 1.95
CA VAL A 151 -21.82 20.43 0.81
C VAL A 151 -21.98 21.87 1.27
N GLU A 152 -22.81 22.12 2.30
CA GLU A 152 -23.09 23.46 2.78
C GLU A 152 -21.89 24.09 3.46
N ASN A 153 -21.22 23.32 4.34
CA ASN A 153 -20.02 23.74 5.04
C ASN A 153 -18.74 23.51 4.25
N ARG A 154 -18.83 22.89 3.07
CA ARG A 154 -17.69 22.52 2.20
C ARG A 154 -16.63 21.73 2.96
N THR A 155 -17.06 20.73 3.72
CA THR A 155 -16.15 19.89 4.51
C THR A 155 -16.29 18.43 4.17
N LEU A 156 -15.18 17.70 4.31
CA LEU A 156 -15.08 16.28 4.04
C LEU A 156 -14.49 15.55 5.24
N ALA A 157 -15.24 14.60 5.81
CA ALA A 157 -14.80 13.78 6.94
C ALA A 157 -14.00 12.56 6.45
N VAL A 158 -12.77 12.43 6.92
CA VAL A 158 -11.89 11.29 6.62
C VAL A 158 -11.82 10.38 7.85
N THR A 159 -12.68 9.36 7.88
CA THR A 159 -12.86 8.47 9.05
C THR A 159 -12.50 7.01 8.76
N LYS A 160 -12.31 6.65 7.50
CA LYS A 160 -12.11 5.27 7.03
C LYS A 160 -11.14 5.21 5.85
N GLN A 161 -10.64 4.03 5.61
CA GLN A 161 -9.79 3.72 4.46
C GLN A 161 -10.08 2.30 3.96
N VAL A 162 -9.88 2.07 2.67
CA VAL A 162 -9.95 0.75 2.06
C VAL A 162 -8.55 0.24 1.75
N ASN A 163 -8.35 -1.05 1.98
CA ASN A 163 -7.14 -1.78 1.59
C ASN A 163 -7.54 -3.07 0.88
N ARG A 164 -6.68 -3.53 -0.03
CA ARG A 164 -6.82 -4.87 -0.60
C ARG A 164 -5.95 -5.84 0.19
N ILE A 165 -6.57 -6.84 0.83
CA ILE A 165 -5.91 -7.86 1.66
C ILE A 165 -6.33 -9.22 1.14
N ASN A 166 -5.38 -10.05 0.74
CA ASN A 166 -5.63 -11.40 0.22
C ASN A 166 -6.69 -11.47 -0.91
N GLY A 167 -6.76 -10.42 -1.72
CA GLY A 167 -7.73 -10.34 -2.82
C GLY A 167 -9.06 -9.66 -2.48
N GLU A 168 -9.34 -9.40 -1.21
CA GLU A 168 -10.58 -8.78 -0.75
C GLU A 168 -10.39 -7.29 -0.40
N LEU A 169 -11.45 -6.51 -0.56
CA LEU A 169 -11.48 -5.11 -0.13
C LEU A 169 -11.91 -5.04 1.34
N VAL A 170 -11.03 -4.55 2.17
CA VAL A 170 -11.26 -4.43 3.62
C VAL A 170 -11.27 -2.96 4.01
N VAL A 171 -12.42 -2.50 4.52
CA VAL A 171 -12.55 -1.16 5.09
C VAL A 171 -12.13 -1.20 6.57
N SER A 172 -11.35 -0.23 6.97
CA SER A 172 -10.87 -0.10 8.35
C SER A 172 -10.71 1.37 8.73
N PRO A 173 -10.73 1.71 10.03
CA PRO A 173 -10.35 3.05 10.46
C PRO A 173 -8.89 3.34 10.09
N PRO A 174 -8.51 4.62 9.97
CA PRO A 174 -7.15 5.04 9.69
C PRO A 174 -6.14 4.52 10.72
N LYS A 175 -4.85 4.54 10.36
CA LYS A 175 -3.78 3.94 11.18
C LYS A 175 -3.63 4.58 12.57
N THR A 176 -3.85 5.88 12.67
CA THR A 176 -3.71 6.66 13.91
C THR A 176 -4.96 7.51 14.14
N ARG A 177 -5.22 7.91 15.38
CA ARG A 177 -6.31 8.85 15.70
C ARG A 177 -6.16 10.18 14.95
N ASN A 178 -4.95 10.69 14.80
CA ASN A 178 -4.66 11.92 14.06
C ASN A 178 -4.92 11.82 12.54
N SER A 179 -5.16 10.62 12.02
CA SER A 179 -5.55 10.43 10.62
C SER A 179 -7.06 10.58 10.41
N VAL A 180 -7.85 10.53 11.48
CA VAL A 180 -9.28 10.93 11.46
C VAL A 180 -9.29 12.46 11.49
N ARG A 181 -9.82 13.06 10.45
CA ARG A 181 -9.79 14.51 10.26
C ARG A 181 -10.93 14.99 9.37
N THR A 182 -11.28 16.25 9.49
CA THR A 182 -12.16 16.95 8.56
C THR A 182 -11.32 17.91 7.71
N LEU A 183 -11.55 17.92 6.44
CA LEU A 183 -10.87 18.76 5.44
C LEU A 183 -11.84 19.82 4.93
N ALA A 184 -11.39 21.06 4.88
CA ALA A 184 -12.11 22.10 4.12
C ALA A 184 -11.83 21.91 2.62
N LEU A 185 -12.88 22.04 1.81
CA LEU A 185 -12.80 21.87 0.37
C LEU A 185 -12.93 23.24 -0.34
N PRO A 186 -12.15 23.49 -1.40
CA PRO A 186 -12.41 24.61 -2.28
C PRO A 186 -13.74 24.40 -3.01
N GLN A 187 -14.42 25.51 -3.36
CA GLN A 187 -15.73 25.47 -4.02
C GLN A 187 -15.70 24.60 -5.29
N GLN A 188 -14.66 24.72 -6.11
CA GLN A 188 -14.51 23.94 -7.32
C GLN A 188 -14.49 22.41 -7.05
N ALA A 189 -13.91 21.95 -5.94
CA ALA A 189 -13.94 20.54 -5.58
C ALA A 189 -15.37 20.09 -5.24
N VAL A 190 -16.12 20.90 -4.50
CA VAL A 190 -17.52 20.64 -4.17
C VAL A 190 -18.38 20.57 -5.43
N ASP A 191 -18.21 21.51 -6.35
CA ASP A 191 -18.95 21.55 -7.62
C ASP A 191 -18.71 20.29 -8.46
N LEU A 192 -17.45 19.83 -8.55
CA LEU A 192 -17.08 18.60 -9.22
C LEU A 192 -17.70 17.36 -8.54
N LEU A 193 -17.71 17.32 -7.21
CA LEU A 193 -18.33 16.22 -6.47
C LEU A 193 -19.85 16.19 -6.65
N VAL A 194 -20.52 17.35 -6.60
CA VAL A 194 -21.97 17.43 -6.86
C VAL A 194 -22.30 17.00 -8.29
N ALA A 195 -21.49 17.40 -9.27
CA ALA A 195 -21.64 16.94 -10.65
C ALA A 195 -21.43 15.43 -10.79
N GLU A 196 -20.48 14.87 -10.04
CA GLU A 196 -20.23 13.41 -9.99
C GLU A 196 -21.41 12.67 -9.39
N HIS A 197 -22.01 13.18 -8.30
CA HIS A 197 -23.18 12.59 -7.66
C HIS A 197 -24.37 12.43 -8.61
N LYS A 198 -24.60 13.40 -9.48
CA LYS A 198 -25.69 13.35 -10.46
C LYS A 198 -25.57 12.17 -11.43
N LYS A 199 -24.38 11.64 -11.65
CA LYS A 199 -24.14 10.47 -12.53
C LYS A 199 -24.58 9.15 -11.89
N HIS A 200 -24.55 9.05 -10.54
CA HIS A 200 -24.90 7.83 -9.79
C HIS A 200 -25.55 8.15 -8.43
N PRO A 201 -26.73 8.83 -8.42
CA PRO A 201 -27.32 9.43 -7.21
C PRO A 201 -27.76 8.42 -6.15
N ARG A 202 -27.91 7.15 -6.51
CA ARG A 202 -28.27 6.07 -5.56
C ARG A 202 -27.07 5.30 -5.02
N ASN A 203 -25.86 5.58 -5.52
CA ASN A 203 -24.67 4.87 -5.08
C ASN A 203 -24.12 5.52 -3.80
N PRO A 204 -23.81 4.75 -2.73
CA PRO A 204 -23.29 5.33 -1.50
C PRO A 204 -21.86 5.87 -1.62
N TYR A 205 -21.07 5.40 -2.58
CA TYR A 205 -19.66 5.80 -2.75
C TYR A 205 -19.52 7.08 -3.57
N LEU A 206 -18.58 7.95 -3.19
CA LEU A 206 -18.22 9.11 -3.99
C LEU A 206 -17.68 8.69 -5.36
N PHE A 207 -16.84 7.66 -5.38
CA PHE A 207 -16.16 7.18 -6.57
C PHE A 207 -16.36 5.67 -6.72
N PRO A 208 -17.54 5.24 -7.18
CA PRO A 208 -17.79 3.82 -7.40
C PRO A 208 -16.97 3.29 -8.57
N SER A 209 -16.69 2.00 -8.54
CA SER A 209 -16.08 1.30 -9.68
C SER A 209 -17.00 1.40 -10.91
N PRO A 210 -16.51 1.87 -12.06
CA PRO A 210 -17.33 1.98 -13.27
C PRO A 210 -17.77 0.60 -13.82
N LYS A 211 -17.10 -0.48 -13.38
CA LYS A 211 -17.42 -1.84 -13.82
C LYS A 211 -18.45 -2.53 -12.93
N THR A 212 -18.39 -2.30 -11.62
CA THR A 212 -19.18 -3.07 -10.64
C THR A 212 -20.18 -2.22 -9.88
N GLY A 213 -20.07 -0.89 -9.93
CA GLY A 213 -20.86 0.02 -9.12
C GLY A 213 -20.56 -0.04 -7.61
N THR A 214 -19.63 -0.90 -7.20
CA THR A 214 -19.21 -1.04 -5.80
C THR A 214 -17.98 -0.18 -5.53
N MET A 215 -17.39 -0.30 -4.34
CA MET A 215 -16.15 0.39 -3.96
C MET A 215 -15.05 0.14 -4.99
N TYR A 216 -14.35 1.19 -5.39
CA TYR A 216 -13.27 1.09 -6.38
C TYR A 216 -12.07 0.34 -5.80
N ASP A 217 -11.56 -0.64 -6.54
CA ASP A 217 -10.36 -1.39 -6.17
C ASP A 217 -9.12 -0.49 -6.21
N PRO A 218 -8.36 -0.37 -5.11
CA PRO A 218 -7.20 0.51 -5.04
C PRO A 218 -6.10 0.19 -6.06
N ASP A 219 -5.93 -1.08 -6.45
CA ASP A 219 -4.95 -1.45 -7.46
C ASP A 219 -5.43 -1.12 -8.88
N ALA A 220 -6.75 -1.21 -9.13
CA ALA A 220 -7.33 -0.77 -10.39
C ALA A 220 -7.23 0.76 -10.55
N PHE A 221 -7.49 1.50 -9.48
CA PHE A 221 -7.33 2.96 -9.46
C PHE A 221 -5.88 3.38 -9.73
N ARG A 222 -4.91 2.74 -9.06
CA ARG A 222 -3.49 2.97 -9.31
C ARG A 222 -3.11 2.69 -10.76
N ARG A 223 -3.58 1.58 -11.34
CA ARG A 223 -3.33 1.29 -12.76
C ARG A 223 -3.90 2.36 -13.69
N THR A 224 -5.00 3.00 -13.31
CA THR A 224 -5.55 4.12 -14.09
C THR A 224 -4.67 5.36 -13.96
N HIS A 225 -4.19 5.69 -12.78
CA HIS A 225 -3.18 6.72 -12.57
C HIS A 225 -1.93 6.48 -13.43
N ASP A 226 -1.36 5.26 -13.41
CA ASP A 226 -0.20 4.90 -14.23
C ASP A 226 -0.47 5.10 -15.74
N LYS A 227 -1.70 4.80 -16.21
CA LYS A 227 -2.12 5.03 -17.60
C LYS A 227 -2.23 6.51 -17.94
N ILE A 228 -2.73 7.34 -17.02
CA ILE A 228 -2.79 8.79 -17.20
C ILE A 228 -1.38 9.36 -17.33
N LEU A 229 -0.48 9.03 -16.41
CA LEU A 229 0.92 9.49 -16.49
C LEU A 229 1.59 9.10 -17.80
N LYS A 230 1.40 7.87 -18.25
CA LYS A 230 1.91 7.40 -19.55
C LYS A 230 1.33 8.20 -20.73
N ALA A 231 0.04 8.50 -20.70
CA ALA A 231 -0.64 9.22 -21.79
C ALA A 231 -0.12 10.67 -21.95
N ILE A 232 0.27 11.31 -20.83
CA ILE A 232 0.81 12.68 -20.84
C ILE A 232 2.36 12.70 -20.92
N GLY A 233 3.01 11.57 -21.14
CA GLY A 233 4.47 11.48 -21.18
C GLY A 233 5.15 11.90 -19.88
N ALA A 234 4.50 11.65 -18.73
CA ALA A 234 5.08 11.90 -17.42
C ALA A 234 5.82 10.67 -16.89
N GLU A 235 6.86 10.90 -16.09
CA GLU A 235 7.50 9.83 -15.37
C GLU A 235 6.56 9.22 -14.32
N HIS A 236 6.87 7.98 -13.91
CA HIS A 236 6.10 7.33 -12.84
C HIS A 236 6.32 8.08 -11.52
N ILE A 237 5.24 8.56 -10.94
CA ILE A 237 5.12 9.16 -9.60
C ILE A 237 4.18 8.31 -8.75
N ARG A 238 4.23 8.52 -7.43
CA ARG A 238 3.37 7.80 -6.48
C ARG A 238 2.24 8.68 -6.00
#